data_f18d19102e45976a88c91f5e4fdfc980
#
_entry.id   f18d19102e45976a88c91f5e4fdfc980
#
_cell.length_a   1.000
_cell.length_b   1.000
_cell.length_c   1.000
_cell.angle_alpha   90.00
_cell.angle_beta   90.00
_cell.angle_gamma   90.00
#
_symmetry.space_group_name_H-M   'P 1'
#
loop_
_entity.id
_entity.type
_entity.pdbx_description
1 polymer ?
#
loop_
_entity_poly.entity_id
_entity_poly.type
_entity_poly.pdbx_seq_one_letter_code
_entity_poly.pdbx_strand_id
1 'polypeptide(L)'
;MQQDTVSDLIRTYFAAFLANDKKTLEEGLSDDFTFTSPRDDHISKATFFERCLPGSENFQTHQIEKLFVNGNEAFVRYQAELKDGTTFRNTEYYKIEGNKIREVEVYFGSL
;
A
#
# COMPACT_ATOMS: atom_id res chain seq x y z
N MET A 1 -2.60 -5.40 -18.83
CA MET A 1 -1.96 -4.21 -18.26
C MET A 1 -0.46 -4.37 -18.28
N GLN A 2 0.27 -3.31 -18.60
CA GLN A 2 1.72 -3.33 -18.67
C GLN A 2 2.32 -3.40 -17.26
N GLN A 3 3.45 -4.08 -17.12
CA GLN A 3 4.16 -4.16 -15.84
C GLN A 3 4.52 -2.76 -15.31
N ASP A 4 4.94 -1.86 -16.20
CA ASP A 4 5.32 -0.51 -15.81
C ASP A 4 4.13 0.25 -15.22
N THR A 5 2.93 0.04 -15.79
CA THR A 5 1.72 0.70 -15.27
C THR A 5 1.38 0.20 -13.87
N VAL A 6 1.48 -1.11 -13.63
CA VAL A 6 1.23 -1.67 -12.31
C VAL A 6 2.26 -1.15 -11.31
N SER A 7 3.54 -1.15 -11.71
CA SER A 7 4.62 -0.62 -10.87
C SER A 7 4.36 0.84 -10.50
N ASP A 8 3.95 1.66 -11.47
CA ASP A 8 3.70 3.07 -11.24
C ASP A 8 2.54 3.29 -10.27
N LEU A 9 1.47 2.51 -10.42
CA LEU A 9 0.32 2.60 -9.50
C LEU A 9 0.74 2.30 -8.07
N ILE A 10 1.56 1.27 -7.87
CA ILE A 10 2.01 0.87 -6.54
C ILE A 10 2.92 1.94 -5.95
N ARG A 11 3.86 2.47 -6.74
CA ARG A 11 4.76 3.52 -6.25
C ARG A 11 4.01 4.80 -5.92
N THR A 12 3.00 5.14 -6.72
CA THR A 12 2.14 6.28 -6.44
C THR A 12 1.36 6.09 -5.14
N TYR A 13 0.86 4.87 -4.92
CA TYR A 13 0.15 4.53 -3.68
C TYR A 13 1.07 4.71 -2.45
N PHE A 14 2.30 4.21 -2.53
CA PHE A 14 3.26 4.34 -1.43
C PHE A 14 3.56 5.81 -1.14
N ALA A 15 3.83 6.59 -2.19
CA ALA A 15 4.14 8.01 -2.02
C ALA A 15 2.94 8.78 -1.45
N ALA A 16 1.75 8.48 -1.95
CA ALA A 16 0.53 9.15 -1.49
C ALA A 16 0.22 8.82 -0.04
N PHE A 17 0.40 7.55 0.36
CA PHE A 17 0.18 7.15 1.74
C PHE A 17 1.15 7.89 2.67
N LEU A 18 2.44 7.90 2.31
CA LEU A 18 3.46 8.57 3.11
C LEU A 18 3.19 10.06 3.24
N ALA A 19 2.69 10.68 2.17
CA ALA A 19 2.39 12.11 2.14
C ALA A 19 1.01 12.45 2.74
N ASN A 20 0.24 11.44 3.15
CA ASN A 20 -1.14 11.62 3.60
C ASN A 20 -1.99 12.31 2.53
N ASP A 21 -1.75 11.95 1.27
CA ASP A 21 -2.43 12.54 0.11
C ASP A 21 -3.71 11.76 -0.19
N LYS A 22 -4.75 12.11 0.53
CA LYS A 22 -6.03 11.41 0.44
C LYS A 22 -6.63 11.46 -0.95
N LYS A 23 -6.51 12.57 -1.64
CA LYS A 23 -7.09 12.73 -2.98
C LYS A 23 -6.49 11.73 -3.96
N THR A 24 -5.17 11.60 -3.99
CA THR A 24 -4.49 10.65 -4.88
C THR A 24 -4.88 9.22 -4.53
N LEU A 25 -4.97 8.89 -3.24
CA LEU A 25 -5.41 7.56 -2.81
C LEU A 25 -6.86 7.31 -3.20
N GLU A 26 -7.74 8.30 -3.02
CA GLU A 26 -9.15 8.18 -3.38
C GLU A 26 -9.30 7.82 -4.85
N GLU A 27 -8.52 8.48 -5.70
CA GLU A 27 -8.57 8.25 -7.16
C GLU A 27 -7.90 6.94 -7.58
N GLY A 28 -6.89 6.51 -6.84
CA GLY A 28 -6.11 5.32 -7.19
C GLY A 28 -6.66 4.01 -6.65
N LEU A 29 -7.55 4.05 -5.66
CA LEU A 29 -8.15 2.85 -5.08
C LEU A 29 -9.55 2.65 -5.68
N SER A 30 -9.88 1.41 -6.03
CA SER A 30 -11.21 1.13 -6.60
C SER A 30 -12.30 1.30 -5.53
N ASP A 31 -13.55 1.47 -5.99
CA ASP A 31 -14.67 1.65 -5.06
C ASP A 31 -14.88 0.42 -4.17
N ASP A 32 -14.57 -0.75 -4.70
CA ASP A 32 -14.69 -2.01 -3.96
C ASP A 32 -13.36 -2.47 -3.36
N PHE A 33 -12.42 -1.54 -3.17
CA PHE A 33 -11.13 -1.79 -2.56
C PHE A 33 -11.27 -2.47 -1.20
N THR A 34 -10.39 -3.44 -0.93
CA THR A 34 -10.27 -4.04 0.41
C THR A 34 -8.83 -4.02 0.87
N PHE A 35 -8.66 -3.89 2.18
CA PHE A 35 -7.35 -3.88 2.82
C PHE A 35 -7.32 -4.93 3.91
N THR A 36 -6.26 -5.75 3.91
CA THR A 36 -6.07 -6.81 4.89
C THR A 36 -4.68 -6.71 5.50
N SER A 37 -4.60 -6.88 6.80
CA SER A 37 -3.34 -6.94 7.54
C SER A 37 -3.56 -7.90 8.71
N PRO A 38 -2.53 -8.19 9.53
CA PRO A 38 -2.76 -8.98 10.73
C PRO A 38 -3.78 -8.38 11.69
N ARG A 39 -4.11 -7.10 11.55
CA ARG A 39 -5.06 -6.40 12.42
C ARG A 39 -6.41 -6.12 11.77
N ASP A 40 -6.52 -6.26 10.45
CA ASP A 40 -7.70 -5.88 9.69
C ASP A 40 -7.96 -6.92 8.62
N ASP A 41 -9.20 -7.39 8.51
CA ASP A 41 -9.55 -8.43 7.56
C ASP A 41 -10.53 -7.87 6.53
N HIS A 42 -10.06 -7.64 5.31
CA HIS A 42 -10.86 -7.18 4.17
C HIS A 42 -11.70 -5.95 4.48
N ILE A 43 -11.12 -4.96 5.16
CA ILE A 43 -11.85 -3.73 5.47
C ILE A 43 -12.06 -2.92 4.19
N SER A 44 -13.14 -2.13 4.19
CA SER A 44 -13.53 -1.33 3.03
C SER A 44 -12.62 -0.13 2.83
N LYS A 45 -12.76 0.51 1.66
CA LYS A 45 -12.04 1.74 1.34
C LYS A 45 -12.30 2.83 2.39
N ALA A 46 -13.56 3.03 2.78
CA ALA A 46 -13.90 4.03 3.78
C ALA A 46 -13.24 3.72 5.12
N THR A 47 -13.28 2.46 5.54
CA THR A 47 -12.66 2.05 6.79
C THR A 47 -11.15 2.19 6.75
N PHE A 48 -10.54 1.88 5.60
CA PHE A 48 -9.10 2.08 5.40
C PHE A 48 -8.71 3.55 5.61
N PHE A 49 -9.45 4.48 5.02
CA PHE A 49 -9.17 5.90 5.21
C PHE A 49 -9.35 6.35 6.66
N GLU A 50 -10.33 5.77 7.34
CA GLU A 50 -10.62 6.14 8.73
C GLU A 50 -9.59 5.57 9.70
N ARG A 51 -9.20 4.31 9.52
CA ARG A 51 -8.37 3.59 10.50
C ARG A 51 -6.89 3.57 10.16
N CYS A 52 -6.53 3.51 8.88
CA CYS A 52 -5.16 3.25 8.47
C CYS A 52 -4.42 4.51 8.02
N LEU A 53 -5.07 5.36 7.26
CA LEU A 53 -4.41 6.55 6.71
C LEU A 53 -3.86 7.49 7.80
N PRO A 54 -4.57 7.71 8.93
CA PRO A 54 -3.99 8.57 9.97
C PRO A 54 -2.65 8.07 10.50
N GLY A 55 -2.41 6.76 10.45
CA GLY A 55 -1.12 6.18 10.87
C GLY A 55 0.05 6.60 9.99
N SER A 56 -0.22 7.12 8.80
CA SER A 56 0.85 7.59 7.91
C SER A 56 1.69 8.69 8.53
N GLU A 57 1.14 9.43 9.47
CA GLU A 57 1.87 10.50 10.16
C GLU A 57 3.05 9.99 10.99
N ASN A 58 3.04 8.71 11.34
CA ASN A 58 4.12 8.10 12.12
C ASN A 58 5.31 7.67 11.26
N PHE A 59 5.17 7.67 9.94
CA PHE A 59 6.22 7.21 9.03
C PHE A 59 7.12 8.36 8.62
N GLN A 60 8.42 8.09 8.65
CA GLN A 60 9.44 8.99 8.13
C GLN A 60 9.72 8.70 6.67
N THR A 61 9.95 7.42 6.34
CA THR A 61 10.24 6.99 4.97
C THR A 61 9.68 5.60 4.70
N HIS A 62 9.43 5.33 3.41
CA HIS A 62 9.22 4.00 2.86
C HIS A 62 10.25 3.80 1.76
N GLN A 63 10.90 2.64 1.74
CA GLN A 63 11.83 2.32 0.66
C GLN A 63 11.48 0.96 0.08
N ILE A 64 11.04 0.94 -1.17
CA ILE A 64 10.73 -0.29 -1.88
C ILE A 64 12.05 -0.98 -2.23
N GLU A 65 12.21 -2.21 -1.74
CA GLU A 65 13.42 -3.00 -1.97
C GLU A 65 13.23 -4.03 -3.07
N LYS A 66 12.04 -4.62 -3.18
CA LYS A 66 11.71 -5.62 -4.18
C LYS A 66 10.29 -5.39 -4.66
N LEU A 67 10.10 -5.45 -5.97
CA LEU A 67 8.78 -5.31 -6.56
C LEU A 67 8.69 -6.29 -7.73
N PHE A 68 7.83 -7.29 -7.59
CA PHE A 68 7.60 -8.29 -8.62
C PHE A 68 6.17 -8.18 -9.12
N VAL A 69 6.01 -8.05 -10.42
CA VAL A 69 4.71 -7.90 -11.07
C VAL A 69 4.45 -9.10 -11.96
N ASN A 70 3.25 -9.66 -11.85
CA ASN A 70 2.80 -10.75 -12.71
C ASN A 70 1.37 -10.44 -13.14
N GLY A 71 1.21 -9.93 -14.37
CA GLY A 71 -0.08 -9.53 -14.88
C GLY A 71 -0.66 -8.37 -14.05
N ASN A 72 -1.81 -8.60 -13.44
CA ASN A 72 -2.48 -7.60 -12.61
C ASN A 72 -2.24 -7.80 -11.11
N GLU A 73 -1.24 -8.61 -10.77
CA GLU A 73 -0.89 -8.87 -9.37
C GLU A 73 0.56 -8.50 -9.12
N ALA A 74 0.88 -8.16 -7.87
CA ALA A 74 2.25 -7.82 -7.51
C ALA A 74 2.52 -8.12 -6.05
N PHE A 75 3.80 -8.38 -5.75
CA PHE A 75 4.31 -8.43 -4.39
C PHE A 75 5.40 -7.38 -4.24
N VAL A 76 5.35 -6.66 -3.12
CA VAL A 76 6.29 -5.61 -2.80
C VAL A 76 6.89 -5.88 -1.44
N ARG A 77 8.22 -5.88 -1.33
CA ARG A 77 8.89 -5.85 -0.02
C ARG A 77 9.48 -4.47 0.16
N TYR A 78 9.18 -3.85 1.29
CA TYR A 78 9.69 -2.52 1.57
C TYR A 78 10.21 -2.42 3.00
N GLN A 79 11.08 -1.45 3.22
CA GLN A 79 11.53 -1.07 4.54
C GLN A 79 10.91 0.26 4.89
N ALA A 80 10.36 0.36 6.08
CA ALA A 80 9.81 1.61 6.60
C ALA A 80 10.65 2.08 7.77
N GLU A 81 10.74 3.40 7.91
CA GLU A 81 11.32 4.04 9.08
C GLU A 81 10.26 4.93 9.70
N LEU A 82 10.04 4.75 10.99
CA LEU A 82 9.13 5.60 11.75
C LEU A 82 9.87 6.83 12.26
N LYS A 83 9.12 7.87 12.61
CA LYS A 83 9.72 9.12 13.10
C LYS A 83 10.48 8.95 14.40
N ASP A 84 10.19 7.90 15.16
CA ASP A 84 10.91 7.58 16.38
C ASP A 84 12.21 6.78 16.14
N GLY A 85 12.55 6.52 14.87
CA GLY A 85 13.75 5.79 14.50
C GLY A 85 13.59 4.29 14.34
N THR A 86 12.41 3.75 14.67
CA THR A 86 12.15 2.32 14.51
C THR A 86 12.10 1.96 13.02
N THR A 87 12.69 0.84 12.64
CA THR A 87 12.62 0.34 11.25
C THR A 87 12.03 -1.05 11.24
N PHE A 88 11.36 -1.38 10.12
CA PHE A 88 10.81 -2.72 9.92
C PHE A 88 10.63 -2.99 8.43
N ARG A 89 10.45 -4.26 8.07
CA ARG A 89 10.16 -4.67 6.70
C ARG A 89 8.83 -5.39 6.67
N ASN A 90 8.05 -5.08 5.63
CA ASN A 90 6.80 -5.77 5.34
C ASN A 90 6.79 -6.21 3.89
N THR A 91 5.97 -7.23 3.59
CA THR A 91 5.64 -7.60 2.23
C THR A 91 4.16 -7.33 2.03
N GLU A 92 3.79 -6.77 0.87
CA GLU A 92 2.41 -6.48 0.53
C GLU A 92 2.06 -7.12 -0.79
N TYR A 93 0.85 -7.68 -0.85
CA TYR A 93 0.26 -8.21 -2.07
C TYR A 93 -0.73 -7.18 -2.62
N TYR A 94 -0.69 -6.98 -3.95
CA TYR A 94 -1.57 -6.04 -4.65
C TYR A 94 -2.31 -6.73 -5.76
N LYS A 95 -3.59 -6.41 -5.89
CA LYS A 95 -4.38 -6.78 -7.06
C LYS A 95 -4.88 -5.51 -7.73
N ILE A 96 -4.66 -5.42 -9.04
CA ILE A 96 -5.03 -4.26 -9.85
C ILE A 96 -6.23 -4.62 -10.71
N GLU A 97 -7.17 -3.70 -10.83
CA GLU A 97 -8.35 -3.89 -11.68
C GLU A 97 -8.70 -2.56 -12.31
N GLY A 98 -8.71 -2.48 -13.65
CA GLY A 98 -9.11 -1.28 -14.36
C GLY A 98 -8.32 -0.05 -14.01
N ASN A 99 -7.00 -0.15 -13.93
CA ASN A 99 -6.08 0.95 -13.60
C ASN A 99 -6.21 1.44 -12.15
N LYS A 100 -6.85 0.67 -11.28
CA LYS A 100 -6.97 1.01 -9.88
C LYS A 100 -6.54 -0.16 -9.02
N ILE A 101 -6.11 0.14 -7.80
CA ILE A 101 -5.76 -0.88 -6.83
C ILE A 101 -7.05 -1.40 -6.21
N ARG A 102 -7.32 -2.69 -6.41
CA ARG A 102 -8.51 -3.36 -5.92
C ARG A 102 -8.32 -3.96 -4.54
N GLU A 103 -7.10 -4.46 -4.27
CA GLU A 103 -6.85 -5.18 -3.02
C GLU A 103 -5.41 -4.99 -2.59
N VAL A 104 -5.22 -4.78 -1.30
CA VAL A 104 -3.91 -4.76 -0.66
C VAL A 104 -3.96 -5.70 0.54
N GLU A 105 -2.97 -6.59 0.64
CA GLU A 105 -2.80 -7.46 1.80
C GLU A 105 -1.40 -7.26 2.35
N VAL A 106 -1.30 -6.93 3.62
CA VAL A 106 -0.02 -6.65 4.27
C VAL A 106 0.40 -7.83 5.13
N TYR A 107 1.63 -8.29 4.94
CA TYR A 107 2.25 -9.33 5.74
C TYR A 107 3.42 -8.73 6.50
N PHE A 108 3.36 -8.78 7.82
CA PHE A 108 4.41 -8.20 8.65
C PHE A 108 5.69 -9.02 8.54
N GLY A 109 6.81 -8.32 8.34
CA GLY A 109 8.12 -8.94 8.41
C GLY A 109 8.60 -9.04 9.85
N SER A 110 9.87 -9.41 9.99
CA SER A 110 10.49 -9.44 11.31
C SER A 110 10.69 -8.02 11.84
N LEU A 111 10.60 -7.89 13.10
CA LEU A 111 10.82 -6.62 13.79
C LEU A 111 12.26 -6.50 14.25
#